data_bb4c56c0e36915d7682e30a66a68446c
#
_entry.id   bb4c56c0e36915d7682e30a66a68446c
#
_cell.length_a   1.000
_cell.length_b   1.000
_cell.length_c   1.000
_cell.angle_alpha   90.00
_cell.angle_beta   90.00
_cell.angle_gamma   90.00
#
_symmetry.space_group_name_H-M   'P 1'
#
loop_
_entity.id
_entity.type
_entity.pdbx_description
1 polymer ?
#
loop_
_entity_poly.entity_id
_entity_poly.type
_entity_poly.pdbx_seq_one_letter_code
_entity_poly.pdbx_strand_id
1 'polypeptide(L)'
;MKVGIPREVKDNEYRVAITPSGVTELVSHGHSVSVEADAGAGSSITDEEYVAAGATIVADPDDVWGEADLVLKVKEPVAEEYSRMRRDQVLFTYLHLAASRECTDALLSSGTTAVAYETVQLPDRSLPLLAPMSEVAGRMAPQVGAHCLERESGGRGVLMGGVSGVYAAKVVVLGAGVSGMNAAAIALGMQAEVLLLDKNVAKLREADRIYQGHLQTVTSNAYEVERAVLDADLVIGAVLVPGAKAPTLVTDELVARMKAGAVLVDISVDQGGCFESTRPTTHSDPTYQVEGCLFYCVANMPGAVPHTSTYALTNVTLPYAIAIADVGLAAAVTADPALALGVNTVAGEVVYAPVAEAHGLVTVPLGEVLA
;
A
#
# COMPACT_ATOMS: atom_id res chain seq x y z
N MET A 1 -6.73 27.53 -2.40
CA MET A 1 -5.53 26.99 -1.71
C MET A 1 -4.42 26.75 -2.72
N LYS A 2 -3.15 26.84 -2.32
CA LYS A 2 -2.00 26.46 -3.14
C LYS A 2 -1.68 24.99 -2.87
N VAL A 3 -1.70 24.14 -3.89
CA VAL A 3 -1.43 22.71 -3.80
C VAL A 3 -0.08 22.41 -4.44
N GLY A 4 0.82 21.80 -3.68
CA GLY A 4 2.17 21.43 -4.14
C GLY A 4 2.33 19.91 -4.29
N ILE A 5 2.91 19.50 -5.40
CA ILE A 5 3.19 18.10 -5.70
C ILE A 5 4.70 17.96 -5.94
N PRO A 6 5.48 17.65 -4.90
CA PRO A 6 6.89 17.34 -5.06
C PRO A 6 7.09 15.98 -5.73
N ARG A 7 8.23 15.81 -6.37
CA ARG A 7 8.68 14.52 -6.87
C ARG A 7 9.03 13.61 -5.69
N GLU A 8 8.67 12.32 -5.80
CA GLU A 8 9.10 11.34 -4.83
C GLU A 8 10.61 11.07 -4.92
N VAL A 9 11.27 11.08 -3.78
CA VAL A 9 12.73 10.93 -3.67
C VAL A 9 13.15 9.63 -3.00
N LYS A 10 12.17 8.88 -2.46
CA LYS A 10 12.43 7.57 -1.86
C LYS A 10 12.85 6.56 -2.92
N ASP A 11 13.82 5.71 -2.59
CA ASP A 11 14.35 4.70 -3.51
C ASP A 11 13.24 3.81 -4.10
N ASN A 12 13.27 3.65 -5.42
CA ASN A 12 12.27 2.89 -6.20
C ASN A 12 10.81 3.39 -6.04
N GLU A 13 10.60 4.67 -5.70
CA GLU A 13 9.28 5.29 -5.72
C GLU A 13 9.14 6.15 -6.98
N TYR A 14 8.35 5.65 -7.92
CA TYR A 14 8.11 6.25 -9.25
C TYR A 14 6.68 6.75 -9.42
N ARG A 15 5.83 6.60 -8.39
CA ARG A 15 4.46 7.12 -8.39
C ARG A 15 4.47 8.63 -8.16
N VAL A 16 3.35 9.28 -8.47
CA VAL A 16 3.11 10.69 -8.19
C VAL A 16 1.73 10.85 -7.56
N ALA A 17 1.55 11.84 -6.71
CA ALA A 17 0.34 11.98 -5.89
C ALA A 17 -0.85 12.58 -6.64
N ILE A 18 -0.70 12.99 -7.89
CA ILE A 18 -1.79 13.54 -8.70
C ILE A 18 -1.61 13.16 -10.17
N THR A 19 -2.73 13.09 -10.90
CA THR A 19 -2.77 12.94 -12.36
C THR A 19 -3.18 14.26 -13.01
N PRO A 20 -2.98 14.44 -14.34
CA PRO A 20 -3.47 15.62 -15.06
C PRO A 20 -4.97 15.87 -14.87
N SER A 21 -5.79 14.80 -14.81
CA SER A 21 -7.22 14.97 -14.51
C SER A 21 -7.47 15.53 -13.12
N GLY A 22 -6.70 15.10 -12.12
CA GLY A 22 -6.78 15.64 -10.76
C GLY A 22 -6.36 17.10 -10.69
N VAL A 23 -5.35 17.50 -11.47
CA VAL A 23 -4.96 18.92 -11.62
C VAL A 23 -6.12 19.73 -12.20
N THR A 24 -6.74 19.24 -13.28
CA THR A 24 -7.89 19.90 -13.90
C THR A 24 -9.03 20.12 -12.90
N GLU A 25 -9.34 19.13 -12.07
CA GLU A 25 -10.36 19.26 -11.03
C GLU A 25 -10.00 20.32 -9.98
N LEU A 26 -8.78 20.28 -9.42
CA LEU A 26 -8.34 21.29 -8.44
C LEU A 26 -8.35 22.71 -9.02
N VAL A 27 -7.90 22.88 -10.26
CA VAL A 27 -7.91 24.17 -10.96
C VAL A 27 -9.34 24.64 -11.22
N SER A 28 -10.27 23.75 -11.58
CA SER A 28 -11.68 24.08 -11.80
C SER A 28 -12.38 24.56 -10.51
N HIS A 29 -11.89 24.11 -9.34
CA HIS A 29 -12.30 24.56 -8.01
C HIS A 29 -11.63 25.88 -7.59
N GLY A 30 -10.77 26.46 -8.43
CA GLY A 30 -10.11 27.73 -8.17
C GLY A 30 -8.81 27.63 -7.36
N HIS A 31 -8.21 26.43 -7.27
CA HIS A 31 -6.93 26.23 -6.62
C HIS A 31 -5.77 26.40 -7.61
N SER A 32 -4.61 26.83 -7.12
CA SER A 32 -3.37 26.81 -7.89
C SER A 32 -2.60 25.52 -7.60
N VAL A 33 -2.10 24.86 -8.64
CA VAL A 33 -1.37 23.60 -8.53
C VAL A 33 0.04 23.78 -9.07
N SER A 34 1.04 23.50 -8.23
CA SER A 34 2.45 23.47 -8.58
C SER A 34 2.96 22.04 -8.56
N VAL A 35 3.58 21.58 -9.63
CA VAL A 35 4.15 20.24 -9.75
C VAL A 35 5.66 20.39 -9.95
N GLU A 36 6.47 19.65 -9.18
CA GLU A 36 7.91 19.60 -9.40
C GLU A 36 8.22 19.00 -10.77
N ALA A 37 9.21 19.55 -11.45
CA ALA A 37 9.64 19.06 -12.76
C ALA A 37 9.95 17.56 -12.71
N ASP A 38 9.53 16.83 -13.72
CA ASP A 38 9.68 15.37 -13.85
C ASP A 38 8.97 14.53 -12.75
N ALA A 39 8.12 15.12 -11.91
CA ALA A 39 7.44 14.38 -10.84
C ALA A 39 6.58 13.22 -11.36
N GLY A 40 5.97 13.38 -12.54
CA GLY A 40 5.14 12.35 -13.18
C GLY A 40 5.89 11.36 -14.08
N ALA A 41 7.17 11.62 -14.39
CA ALA A 41 7.92 10.89 -15.41
C ALA A 41 7.96 9.36 -15.15
N GLY A 42 8.15 8.96 -13.89
CA GLY A 42 8.14 7.54 -13.49
C GLY A 42 6.79 6.85 -13.68
N SER A 43 5.70 7.60 -13.74
CA SER A 43 4.33 7.11 -14.01
C SER A 43 3.89 7.34 -15.47
N SER A 44 4.83 7.70 -16.36
CA SER A 44 4.58 8.01 -17.77
C SER A 44 3.63 9.20 -17.96
N ILE A 45 3.75 10.20 -17.11
CA ILE A 45 3.02 11.46 -17.18
C ILE A 45 4.07 12.57 -17.37
N THR A 46 3.93 13.38 -18.43
CA THR A 46 4.90 14.43 -18.76
C THR A 46 4.54 15.77 -18.12
N ASP A 47 5.53 16.65 -18.02
CA ASP A 47 5.31 18.01 -17.54
C ASP A 47 4.35 18.79 -18.45
N GLU A 48 4.39 18.55 -19.78
CA GLU A 48 3.48 19.16 -20.73
C GLU A 48 2.02 18.75 -20.49
N GLU A 49 1.77 17.52 -20.08
CA GLU A 49 0.42 17.06 -19.73
C GLU A 49 -0.09 17.77 -18.47
N TYR A 50 0.78 18.00 -17.48
CA TYR A 50 0.42 18.79 -16.30
C TYR A 50 0.16 20.26 -16.63
N VAL A 51 0.99 20.87 -17.47
CA VAL A 51 0.78 22.25 -17.95
C VAL A 51 -0.54 22.36 -18.72
N ALA A 52 -0.83 21.41 -19.60
CA ALA A 52 -2.09 21.37 -20.35
C ALA A 52 -3.32 21.24 -19.42
N ALA A 53 -3.16 20.59 -18.28
CA ALA A 53 -4.19 20.46 -17.24
C ALA A 53 -4.33 21.72 -16.34
N GLY A 54 -3.41 22.69 -16.45
CA GLY A 54 -3.44 23.96 -15.74
C GLY A 54 -2.48 24.06 -14.54
N ALA A 55 -1.56 23.11 -14.38
CA ALA A 55 -0.50 23.21 -13.38
C ALA A 55 0.65 24.13 -13.81
N THR A 56 1.39 24.63 -12.83
CA THR A 56 2.69 25.27 -13.02
C THR A 56 3.79 24.27 -12.71
N ILE A 57 4.73 24.07 -13.63
CA ILE A 57 5.92 23.26 -13.38
C ILE A 57 6.97 24.12 -12.67
N VAL A 58 7.53 23.58 -11.59
CA VAL A 58 8.51 24.23 -10.71
C VAL A 58 9.76 23.35 -10.63
N ALA A 59 10.92 23.93 -10.92
CA ALA A 59 12.16 23.17 -10.97
C ALA A 59 12.78 22.91 -9.59
N ASP A 60 12.56 23.81 -8.63
CA ASP A 60 13.14 23.71 -7.29
C ASP A 60 12.11 23.11 -6.31
N PRO A 61 12.40 21.96 -5.68
CA PRO A 61 11.54 21.40 -4.66
C PRO A 61 11.30 22.37 -3.47
N ASP A 62 12.25 23.22 -3.14
CA ASP A 62 12.11 24.19 -2.05
C ASP A 62 10.99 25.21 -2.34
N ASP A 63 10.78 25.58 -3.59
CA ASP A 63 9.68 26.45 -4.02
C ASP A 63 8.33 25.70 -3.95
N VAL A 64 8.30 24.42 -4.36
CA VAL A 64 7.07 23.61 -4.29
C VAL A 64 6.59 23.47 -2.85
N TRP A 65 7.49 23.09 -1.93
CA TRP A 65 7.17 22.95 -0.51
C TRP A 65 6.91 24.31 0.15
N GLY A 66 7.74 25.30 -0.15
CA GLY A 66 7.68 26.61 0.50
C GLY A 66 6.39 27.38 0.21
N GLU A 67 5.80 27.22 -0.98
CA GLU A 67 4.59 27.94 -1.37
C GLU A 67 3.29 27.19 -1.09
N ALA A 68 3.33 25.85 -0.96
CA ALA A 68 2.13 25.04 -0.83
C ALA A 68 1.47 25.15 0.55
N ASP A 69 0.16 25.35 0.57
CA ASP A 69 -0.68 25.20 1.76
C ASP A 69 -1.00 23.72 2.01
N LEU A 70 -1.19 22.96 0.92
CA LEU A 70 -1.43 21.53 0.89
C LEU A 70 -0.38 20.83 0.04
N VAL A 71 0.41 19.96 0.63
CA VAL A 71 1.38 19.10 -0.07
C VAL A 71 0.79 17.72 -0.24
N LEU A 72 0.73 17.25 -1.48
CA LEU A 72 0.32 15.89 -1.82
C LEU A 72 1.55 15.05 -2.17
N LYS A 73 1.75 13.95 -1.46
CA LYS A 73 2.80 12.97 -1.71
C LYS A 73 2.23 11.56 -1.78
N VAL A 74 3.03 10.62 -2.22
CA VAL A 74 2.73 9.19 -2.16
C VAL A 74 3.32 8.57 -0.90
N LYS A 75 4.60 8.86 -0.60
CA LYS A 75 5.31 8.30 0.55
C LYS A 75 5.64 9.37 1.61
N GLU A 76 5.91 8.87 2.80
CA GLU A 76 6.37 9.68 3.92
C GLU A 76 7.61 10.51 3.54
N PRO A 77 7.74 11.74 4.08
CA PRO A 77 8.95 12.51 3.91
C PRO A 77 10.20 11.76 4.41
N VAL A 78 11.31 11.98 3.74
CA VAL A 78 12.63 11.46 4.14
C VAL A 78 13.53 12.59 4.63
N ALA A 79 14.69 12.25 5.20
CA ALA A 79 15.57 13.20 5.89
C ALA A 79 15.88 14.47 5.08
N GLU A 80 16.05 14.36 3.75
CA GLU A 80 16.32 15.51 2.86
C GLU A 80 15.11 16.45 2.68
N GLU A 81 13.89 15.99 2.99
CA GLU A 81 12.66 16.76 2.89
C GLU A 81 12.24 17.39 4.24
N TYR A 82 12.80 16.94 5.37
CA TYR A 82 12.35 17.39 6.70
C TYR A 82 12.49 18.91 6.90
N SER A 83 13.53 19.51 6.33
CA SER A 83 13.76 20.97 6.43
C SER A 83 12.78 21.80 5.61
N ARG A 84 12.04 21.19 4.68
CA ARG A 84 11.03 21.85 3.83
C ARG A 84 9.65 21.92 4.48
N MET A 85 9.42 21.03 5.47
CA MET A 85 8.16 20.99 6.22
C MET A 85 8.01 22.23 7.09
N ARG A 86 6.81 22.80 7.18
CA ARG A 86 6.58 24.01 7.96
C ARG A 86 5.25 24.00 8.71
N ARG A 87 5.15 24.82 9.74
CA ARG A 87 3.90 25.09 10.46
C ARG A 87 2.83 25.61 9.49
N ASP A 88 1.58 25.30 9.79
CA ASP A 88 0.40 25.71 9.02
C ASP A 88 0.31 25.10 7.61
N GLN A 89 1.15 24.12 7.30
CA GLN A 89 1.09 23.32 6.09
C GLN A 89 0.39 21.99 6.35
N VAL A 90 -0.47 21.56 5.44
CA VAL A 90 -1.08 20.23 5.45
C VAL A 90 -0.28 19.32 4.53
N LEU A 91 0.17 18.19 5.04
CA LEU A 91 0.79 17.12 4.28
C LEU A 91 -0.18 15.94 4.21
N PHE A 92 -0.57 15.52 3.02
CA PHE A 92 -1.49 14.39 2.78
C PHE A 92 -0.78 13.31 1.97
N THR A 93 -0.49 12.17 2.60
CA THR A 93 0.38 11.11 2.06
C THR A 93 0.26 9.81 2.88
N TYR A 94 0.88 8.69 2.42
CA TYR A 94 1.20 7.59 3.32
C TYR A 94 2.31 8.01 4.28
N LEU A 95 2.16 7.71 5.57
CA LEU A 95 3.08 8.17 6.61
C LEU A 95 3.76 7.03 7.38
N HIS A 96 3.02 5.98 7.72
CA HIS A 96 3.51 4.84 8.52
C HIS A 96 4.24 5.26 9.80
N LEU A 97 3.79 6.32 10.48
CA LEU A 97 4.49 6.97 11.59
C LEU A 97 4.80 6.02 12.76
N ALA A 98 3.93 5.07 13.06
CA ALA A 98 4.17 4.09 14.12
C ALA A 98 5.46 3.26 13.90
N ALA A 99 5.93 3.14 12.65
CA ALA A 99 7.18 2.46 12.30
C ALA A 99 8.38 3.40 12.14
N SER A 100 8.18 4.73 12.14
CA SER A 100 9.25 5.71 11.91
C SER A 100 9.27 6.79 12.98
N ARG A 101 10.13 6.62 13.98
CA ARG A 101 10.36 7.63 15.02
C ARG A 101 10.93 8.92 14.44
N GLU A 102 11.87 8.80 13.49
CA GLU A 102 12.55 9.94 12.87
C GLU A 102 11.57 10.86 12.11
N CYS A 103 10.71 10.28 11.24
CA CYS A 103 9.69 11.04 10.53
C CYS A 103 8.66 11.66 11.48
N THR A 104 8.29 10.94 12.55
CA THR A 104 7.38 11.45 13.58
C THR A 104 7.99 12.67 14.27
N ASP A 105 9.22 12.60 14.73
CA ASP A 105 9.91 13.70 15.40
C ASP A 105 10.09 14.92 14.45
N ALA A 106 10.35 14.69 13.17
CA ALA A 106 10.45 15.74 12.17
C ALA A 106 9.11 16.48 11.95
N LEU A 107 8.00 15.75 11.86
CA LEU A 107 6.66 16.34 11.75
C LEU A 107 6.27 17.14 12.98
N LEU A 108 6.57 16.63 14.17
CA LEU A 108 6.32 17.34 15.42
C LEU A 108 7.15 18.62 15.53
N SER A 109 8.43 18.55 15.16
CA SER A 109 9.36 19.68 15.23
C SER A 109 9.01 20.79 14.24
N SER A 110 8.56 20.44 13.02
CA SER A 110 8.13 21.39 12.00
C SER A 110 6.77 22.03 12.33
N GLY A 111 5.94 21.34 13.11
CA GLY A 111 4.56 21.72 13.36
C GLY A 111 3.63 21.51 12.16
N THR A 112 4.05 20.73 11.17
CA THR A 112 3.24 20.36 9.99
C THR A 112 2.04 19.53 10.41
N THR A 113 0.89 19.82 9.85
CA THR A 113 -0.30 18.98 10.01
C THR A 113 -0.24 17.83 9.03
N ALA A 114 -0.12 16.60 9.54
CA ALA A 114 0.03 15.41 8.71
C ALA A 114 -1.22 14.53 8.72
N VAL A 115 -1.74 14.27 7.51
CA VAL A 115 -2.91 13.43 7.27
C VAL A 115 -2.45 12.17 6.54
N ALA A 116 -2.62 11.01 7.18
CA ALA A 116 -2.16 9.73 6.67
C ALA A 116 -3.25 9.04 5.84
N TYR A 117 -2.93 8.64 4.62
CA TYR A 117 -3.85 7.86 3.78
C TYR A 117 -4.29 6.56 4.45
N GLU A 118 -3.37 5.85 5.08
CA GLU A 118 -3.60 4.53 5.67
C GLU A 118 -4.42 4.55 6.97
N THR A 119 -4.67 5.72 7.54
CA THR A 119 -5.50 5.84 8.75
C THR A 119 -6.88 6.45 8.51
N VAL A 120 -7.17 6.93 7.29
CA VAL A 120 -8.54 7.25 6.88
C VAL A 120 -9.36 5.98 6.89
N GLN A 121 -10.39 5.93 7.76
CA GLN A 121 -11.13 4.71 8.01
C GLN A 121 -12.64 4.96 8.01
N LEU A 122 -13.36 4.19 7.19
CA LEU A 122 -14.82 4.23 7.12
C LEU A 122 -15.48 3.54 8.35
N PRO A 123 -16.78 3.77 8.61
CA PRO A 123 -17.49 3.17 9.74
C PRO A 123 -17.48 1.62 9.74
N ASP A 124 -17.38 0.99 8.59
CA ASP A 124 -17.25 -0.46 8.43
C ASP A 124 -15.82 -0.97 8.66
N ARG A 125 -14.90 -0.07 9.07
CA ARG A 125 -13.46 -0.28 9.29
C ARG A 125 -12.64 -0.53 8.02
N SER A 126 -13.20 -0.34 6.85
CA SER A 126 -12.42 -0.36 5.61
C SER A 126 -11.50 0.87 5.52
N LEU A 127 -10.39 0.71 4.81
CA LEU A 127 -9.35 1.73 4.61
C LEU A 127 -9.37 2.14 3.14
N PRO A 128 -10.22 3.11 2.75
CA PRO A 128 -10.49 3.39 1.34
C PRO A 128 -9.28 3.88 0.57
N LEU A 129 -8.34 4.57 1.23
CA LEU A 129 -7.14 5.10 0.58
C LEU A 129 -5.98 4.08 0.55
N LEU A 130 -6.03 3.02 1.38
CA LEU A 130 -5.08 1.92 1.34
C LEU A 130 -5.53 0.81 0.37
N ALA A 131 -6.83 0.64 0.18
CA ALA A 131 -7.41 -0.43 -0.62
C ALA A 131 -6.81 -0.52 -2.05
N PRO A 132 -6.61 0.57 -2.83
CA PRO A 132 -6.05 0.48 -4.17
C PRO A 132 -4.65 -0.14 -4.21
N MET A 133 -3.79 0.18 -3.23
CA MET A 133 -2.45 -0.40 -3.15
C MET A 133 -2.51 -1.89 -2.76
N SER A 134 -3.47 -2.25 -1.91
CA SER A 134 -3.75 -3.66 -1.59
C SER A 134 -4.27 -4.44 -2.80
N GLU A 135 -5.08 -3.80 -3.67
CA GLU A 135 -5.53 -4.41 -4.93
C GLU A 135 -4.37 -4.63 -5.90
N VAL A 136 -3.53 -3.61 -6.08
CA VAL A 136 -2.35 -3.71 -6.97
C VAL A 136 -1.40 -4.79 -6.46
N ALA A 137 -1.04 -4.78 -5.18
CA ALA A 137 -0.17 -5.80 -4.60
C ALA A 137 -0.76 -7.22 -4.74
N GLY A 138 -2.07 -7.36 -4.47
CA GLY A 138 -2.77 -8.63 -4.64
C GLY A 138 -2.69 -9.14 -6.08
N ARG A 139 -2.94 -8.29 -7.07
CA ARG A 139 -2.87 -8.66 -8.50
C ARG A 139 -1.45 -8.97 -8.97
N MET A 140 -0.45 -8.30 -8.40
CA MET A 140 0.96 -8.56 -8.71
C MET A 140 1.46 -9.89 -8.13
N ALA A 141 0.98 -10.32 -6.97
CA ALA A 141 1.51 -11.49 -6.28
C ALA A 141 1.50 -12.77 -7.14
N PRO A 142 0.43 -13.14 -7.87
CA PRO A 142 0.48 -14.28 -8.79
C PRO A 142 1.40 -14.07 -9.98
N GLN A 143 1.53 -12.83 -10.47
CA GLN A 143 2.41 -12.50 -11.60
C GLN A 143 3.89 -12.72 -11.22
N VAL A 144 4.33 -12.16 -10.09
CA VAL A 144 5.70 -12.36 -9.60
C VAL A 144 5.92 -13.80 -9.13
N GLY A 145 4.90 -14.44 -8.54
CA GLY A 145 4.93 -15.84 -8.16
C GLY A 145 5.12 -16.77 -9.36
N ALA A 146 4.44 -16.49 -10.47
CA ALA A 146 4.59 -17.25 -11.72
C ALA A 146 6.02 -17.13 -12.28
N HIS A 147 6.59 -15.93 -12.29
CA HIS A 147 7.99 -15.71 -12.67
C HIS A 147 8.96 -16.43 -11.74
N CYS A 148 8.74 -16.33 -10.43
CA CYS A 148 9.58 -17.02 -9.44
C CYS A 148 9.48 -18.55 -9.52
N LEU A 149 8.39 -19.12 -10.04
CA LEU A 149 8.25 -20.56 -10.29
C LEU A 149 9.11 -21.08 -11.45
N GLU A 150 9.59 -20.19 -12.33
CA GLU A 150 10.48 -20.54 -13.42
C GLU A 150 11.81 -21.06 -12.89
N ARG A 151 12.42 -22.02 -13.59
CA ARG A 151 13.69 -22.63 -13.16
C ARG A 151 14.83 -21.64 -13.08
N GLU A 152 14.91 -20.73 -14.02
CA GLU A 152 15.95 -19.69 -14.10
C GLU A 152 15.85 -18.68 -12.94
N SER A 153 14.64 -18.48 -12.42
CA SER A 153 14.39 -17.61 -11.27
C SER A 153 14.60 -18.31 -9.91
N GLY A 154 14.98 -19.59 -9.91
CA GLY A 154 15.21 -20.39 -8.70
C GLY A 154 14.04 -21.26 -8.25
N GLY A 155 12.92 -21.20 -8.97
CA GLY A 155 11.72 -22.00 -8.71
C GLY A 155 11.82 -23.44 -9.19
N ARG A 156 10.74 -24.19 -8.98
CA ARG A 156 10.68 -25.62 -9.29
C ARG A 156 10.35 -25.93 -10.77
N GLY A 157 10.19 -24.92 -11.63
CA GLY A 157 9.90 -25.10 -13.05
C GLY A 157 8.46 -25.52 -13.34
N VAL A 158 7.49 -24.91 -12.66
CA VAL A 158 6.05 -25.20 -12.82
C VAL A 158 5.38 -24.01 -13.50
N LEU A 159 4.58 -24.32 -14.56
CA LEU A 159 3.76 -23.32 -15.24
C LEU A 159 2.41 -23.16 -14.51
N MET A 160 1.99 -21.92 -14.24
CA MET A 160 0.79 -21.62 -13.46
C MET A 160 -0.46 -22.36 -13.95
N GLY A 161 -0.76 -22.27 -15.25
CA GLY A 161 -1.96 -22.89 -15.84
C GLY A 161 -1.77 -24.34 -16.29
N GLY A 162 -0.59 -24.94 -16.10
CA GLY A 162 -0.28 -26.23 -16.72
C GLY A 162 -0.41 -26.21 -18.24
N VAL A 163 -0.57 -27.36 -18.84
CA VAL A 163 -0.92 -27.55 -20.28
C VAL A 163 -1.74 -28.83 -20.43
N SER A 164 -2.28 -29.09 -21.62
CA SER A 164 -3.05 -30.32 -21.91
C SER A 164 -2.31 -31.59 -21.46
N GLY A 165 -2.88 -32.32 -20.53
CA GLY A 165 -2.31 -33.54 -19.96
C GLY A 165 -1.33 -33.31 -18.78
N VAL A 166 -1.11 -32.04 -18.34
CA VAL A 166 -0.25 -31.68 -17.20
C VAL A 166 -1.03 -30.79 -16.23
N TYR A 167 -0.92 -31.07 -14.95
CA TYR A 167 -1.62 -30.30 -13.90
C TYR A 167 -1.18 -28.84 -13.86
N ALA A 168 -2.12 -27.94 -13.54
CA ALA A 168 -1.83 -26.57 -13.16
C ALA A 168 -1.10 -26.48 -11.83
N ALA A 169 -0.45 -25.36 -11.57
CA ALA A 169 0.13 -25.05 -10.27
C ALA A 169 -0.96 -24.94 -9.19
N LYS A 170 -0.63 -25.42 -7.98
CA LYS A 170 -1.47 -25.22 -6.80
C LYS A 170 -1.07 -23.94 -6.08
N VAL A 171 -2.00 -23.00 -6.05
CA VAL A 171 -1.82 -21.67 -5.43
C VAL A 171 -2.65 -21.61 -4.16
N VAL A 172 -2.00 -21.37 -3.04
CA VAL A 172 -2.63 -21.16 -1.74
C VAL A 172 -2.57 -19.68 -1.39
N VAL A 173 -3.73 -19.07 -1.12
CA VAL A 173 -3.84 -17.69 -0.67
C VAL A 173 -4.28 -17.66 0.78
N LEU A 174 -3.44 -17.10 1.65
CA LEU A 174 -3.70 -16.94 3.08
C LEU A 174 -4.25 -15.54 3.36
N GLY A 175 -5.56 -15.47 3.61
CA GLY A 175 -6.31 -14.23 3.84
C GLY A 175 -7.22 -13.85 2.68
N ALA A 176 -8.52 -13.67 2.94
CA ALA A 176 -9.54 -13.21 1.99
C ALA A 176 -9.87 -11.72 2.20
N GLY A 177 -8.84 -10.91 2.45
CA GLY A 177 -8.91 -9.44 2.43
C GLY A 177 -8.82 -8.89 1.00
N VAL A 178 -8.67 -7.57 0.87
CA VAL A 178 -8.55 -6.91 -0.45
C VAL A 178 -7.43 -7.54 -1.28
N SER A 179 -6.21 -7.66 -0.72
CA SER A 179 -5.07 -8.25 -1.44
C SER A 179 -5.30 -9.71 -1.80
N GLY A 180 -5.79 -10.53 -0.84
CA GLY A 180 -5.98 -11.96 -1.08
C GLY A 180 -7.06 -12.28 -2.12
N MET A 181 -8.17 -11.53 -2.12
CA MET A 181 -9.22 -11.68 -3.13
C MET A 181 -8.70 -11.31 -4.53
N ASN A 182 -7.89 -10.25 -4.64
CA ASN A 182 -7.27 -9.86 -5.91
C ASN A 182 -6.20 -10.87 -6.36
N ALA A 183 -5.43 -11.43 -5.43
CA ALA A 183 -4.47 -12.50 -5.72
C ALA A 183 -5.19 -13.77 -6.23
N ALA A 184 -6.25 -14.18 -5.56
CA ALA A 184 -7.07 -15.31 -5.99
C ALA A 184 -7.67 -15.10 -7.38
N ALA A 185 -8.17 -13.87 -7.68
CA ALA A 185 -8.71 -13.52 -9.00
C ALA A 185 -7.70 -13.70 -10.12
N ILE A 186 -6.47 -13.18 -9.93
CA ILE A 186 -5.44 -13.26 -10.97
C ILE A 186 -4.90 -14.69 -11.10
N ALA A 187 -4.64 -15.39 -9.98
CA ALA A 187 -4.21 -16.79 -10.04
C ALA A 187 -5.22 -17.69 -10.76
N LEU A 188 -6.51 -17.47 -10.49
CA LEU A 188 -7.60 -18.16 -11.21
C LEU A 188 -7.62 -17.78 -12.70
N GLY A 189 -7.45 -16.49 -13.04
CA GLY A 189 -7.34 -16.02 -14.42
C GLY A 189 -6.14 -16.62 -15.17
N MET A 190 -5.07 -16.97 -14.46
CA MET A 190 -3.90 -17.71 -14.99
C MET A 190 -4.14 -19.22 -15.04
N GLN A 191 -5.36 -19.69 -14.75
CA GLN A 191 -5.78 -21.08 -14.77
C GLN A 191 -5.10 -21.98 -13.73
N ALA A 192 -4.65 -21.41 -12.62
CA ALA A 192 -4.12 -22.18 -11.48
C ALA A 192 -5.24 -22.88 -10.69
N GLU A 193 -4.88 -23.94 -9.98
CA GLU A 193 -5.74 -24.52 -8.94
C GLU A 193 -5.61 -23.66 -7.67
N VAL A 194 -6.69 -22.93 -7.30
CA VAL A 194 -6.64 -21.90 -6.25
C VAL A 194 -7.39 -22.38 -5.00
N LEU A 195 -6.70 -22.29 -3.85
CA LEU A 195 -7.27 -22.50 -2.52
C LEU A 195 -7.12 -21.21 -1.69
N LEU A 196 -8.25 -20.65 -1.26
CA LEU A 196 -8.32 -19.43 -0.46
C LEU A 196 -8.68 -19.76 1.00
N LEU A 197 -7.86 -19.32 1.95
CA LEU A 197 -8.07 -19.52 3.38
C LEU A 197 -8.32 -18.18 4.10
N ASP A 198 -9.33 -18.12 4.95
CA ASP A 198 -9.57 -17.02 5.89
C ASP A 198 -10.27 -17.54 7.16
N LYS A 199 -10.09 -16.86 8.28
CA LYS A 199 -10.83 -17.16 9.53
C LYS A 199 -12.28 -16.68 9.44
N ASN A 200 -12.56 -15.67 8.63
CA ASN A 200 -13.87 -15.06 8.50
C ASN A 200 -14.71 -15.79 7.41
N VAL A 201 -15.63 -16.62 7.85
CA VAL A 201 -16.51 -17.39 6.95
C VAL A 201 -17.39 -16.49 6.07
N ALA A 202 -17.70 -15.24 6.49
CA ALA A 202 -18.46 -14.31 5.64
C ALA A 202 -17.67 -13.92 4.40
N LYS A 203 -16.37 -13.67 4.52
CA LYS A 203 -15.48 -13.41 3.37
C LYS A 203 -15.36 -14.63 2.45
N LEU A 204 -15.28 -15.83 3.02
CA LEU A 204 -15.25 -17.07 2.24
C LEU A 204 -16.55 -17.29 1.46
N ARG A 205 -17.72 -16.99 2.05
CA ARG A 205 -19.01 -17.01 1.34
C ARG A 205 -19.06 -16.02 0.21
N GLU A 206 -18.51 -14.83 0.40
CA GLU A 206 -18.42 -13.82 -0.65
C GLU A 206 -17.53 -14.29 -1.81
N ALA A 207 -16.37 -14.87 -1.50
CA ALA A 207 -15.49 -15.48 -2.50
C ALA A 207 -16.21 -16.60 -3.27
N ASP A 208 -16.88 -17.50 -2.57
CA ASP A 208 -17.64 -18.60 -3.18
C ASP A 208 -18.75 -18.06 -4.11
N ARG A 209 -19.48 -17.02 -3.67
CA ARG A 209 -20.50 -16.37 -4.47
C ARG A 209 -19.94 -15.73 -5.75
N ILE A 210 -18.76 -15.07 -5.65
CA ILE A 210 -18.13 -14.41 -6.79
C ILE A 210 -17.58 -15.43 -7.80
N TYR A 211 -16.86 -16.44 -7.30
CA TYR A 211 -16.13 -17.37 -8.16
C TYR A 211 -16.89 -18.68 -8.48
N GLN A 212 -18.08 -18.89 -7.90
CA GLN A 212 -19.03 -19.95 -8.25
C GLN A 212 -18.38 -21.35 -8.30
N GLY A 213 -17.52 -21.68 -7.34
CA GLY A 213 -16.83 -22.95 -7.25
C GLY A 213 -15.57 -23.08 -8.14
N HIS A 214 -15.19 -22.05 -8.89
CA HIS A 214 -13.95 -22.06 -9.68
C HIS A 214 -12.68 -22.00 -8.82
N LEU A 215 -12.79 -21.61 -7.54
CA LEU A 215 -11.76 -21.76 -6.52
C LEU A 215 -12.34 -22.47 -5.30
N GLN A 216 -11.47 -23.05 -4.48
CA GLN A 216 -11.88 -23.64 -3.22
C GLN A 216 -11.68 -22.65 -2.08
N THR A 217 -12.58 -22.70 -1.09
CA THR A 217 -12.48 -21.90 0.14
C THR A 217 -12.41 -22.78 1.36
N VAL A 218 -11.51 -22.48 2.29
CA VAL A 218 -11.33 -23.27 3.53
C VAL A 218 -11.18 -22.32 4.72
N THR A 219 -11.79 -22.66 5.85
CA THR A 219 -11.61 -21.92 7.10
C THR A 219 -10.19 -22.11 7.63
N SER A 220 -9.46 -20.99 7.79
CA SER A 220 -8.07 -20.98 8.23
C SER A 220 -7.93 -21.41 9.70
N ASN A 221 -7.16 -22.46 9.92
CA ASN A 221 -6.62 -22.89 11.22
C ASN A 221 -5.26 -23.56 10.96
N ALA A 222 -4.51 -23.86 12.01
CA ALA A 222 -3.16 -24.42 11.88
C ALA A 222 -3.11 -25.71 11.04
N TYR A 223 -4.07 -26.61 11.23
CA TYR A 223 -4.13 -27.88 10.51
C TYR A 223 -4.39 -27.67 9.01
N GLU A 224 -5.36 -26.83 8.65
CA GLU A 224 -5.71 -26.60 7.25
C GLU A 224 -4.63 -25.75 6.52
N VAL A 225 -3.96 -24.82 7.23
CA VAL A 225 -2.80 -24.10 6.68
C VAL A 225 -1.67 -25.08 6.37
N GLU A 226 -1.29 -25.96 7.33
CA GLU A 226 -0.25 -26.96 7.12
C GLU A 226 -0.59 -27.84 5.91
N ARG A 227 -1.80 -28.41 5.89
CA ARG A 227 -2.27 -29.30 4.81
C ARG A 227 -2.19 -28.62 3.43
N ALA A 228 -2.63 -27.37 3.34
CA ALA A 228 -2.65 -26.62 2.09
C ALA A 228 -1.24 -26.27 1.62
N VAL A 229 -0.39 -25.77 2.52
CA VAL A 229 0.96 -25.29 2.21
C VAL A 229 1.87 -26.43 1.76
N LEU A 230 1.78 -27.63 2.35
CA LEU A 230 2.57 -28.80 1.95
C LEU A 230 2.32 -29.24 0.50
N ASP A 231 1.15 -28.99 -0.03
CA ASP A 231 0.78 -29.36 -1.41
C ASP A 231 0.86 -28.16 -2.39
N ALA A 232 1.23 -26.97 -1.91
CA ALA A 232 1.33 -25.76 -2.72
C ALA A 232 2.59 -25.76 -3.60
N ASP A 233 2.46 -25.13 -4.76
CA ASP A 233 3.58 -24.68 -5.60
C ASP A 233 3.87 -23.19 -5.36
N LEU A 234 2.82 -22.41 -5.06
CA LEU A 234 2.88 -21.00 -4.69
C LEU A 234 2.00 -20.73 -3.47
N VAL A 235 2.56 -20.07 -2.46
CA VAL A 235 1.82 -19.57 -1.29
C VAL A 235 1.87 -18.05 -1.28
N ILE A 236 0.72 -17.40 -1.16
CA ILE A 236 0.58 -15.94 -1.09
C ILE A 236 0.08 -15.56 0.30
N GLY A 237 0.92 -14.90 1.08
CA GLY A 237 0.58 -14.31 2.37
C GLY A 237 -0.08 -12.95 2.20
N ALA A 238 -1.38 -12.85 2.55
CA ALA A 238 -2.21 -11.67 2.34
C ALA A 238 -3.04 -11.31 3.60
N VAL A 239 -2.52 -11.61 4.78
CA VAL A 239 -3.19 -11.30 6.05
C VAL A 239 -2.74 -9.94 6.55
N LEU A 240 -3.69 -9.04 6.71
CA LEU A 240 -3.51 -7.73 7.31
C LEU A 240 -4.34 -7.63 8.58
N VAL A 241 -3.70 -7.23 9.69
CA VAL A 241 -4.38 -6.88 10.94
C VAL A 241 -4.17 -5.39 11.16
N PRO A 242 -5.22 -4.55 11.01
CA PRO A 242 -5.07 -3.11 11.19
C PRO A 242 -4.46 -2.75 12.55
N GLY A 243 -3.37 -1.98 12.54
CA GLY A 243 -2.70 -1.53 13.78
C GLY A 243 -1.91 -2.60 14.53
N ALA A 244 -1.76 -3.82 14.00
CA ALA A 244 -1.00 -4.89 14.66
C ALA A 244 -0.14 -5.68 13.66
N LYS A 245 0.88 -6.35 14.18
CA LYS A 245 1.71 -7.27 13.39
C LYS A 245 0.86 -8.43 12.85
N ALA A 246 1.09 -8.83 11.60
CA ALA A 246 0.49 -10.01 11.02
C ALA A 246 0.88 -11.27 11.83
N PRO A 247 -0.03 -12.24 12.02
CA PRO A 247 0.30 -13.49 12.68
C PRO A 247 1.19 -14.35 11.79
N THR A 248 2.20 -15.01 12.36
CA THR A 248 2.96 -16.05 11.66
C THR A 248 2.05 -17.26 11.41
N LEU A 249 1.83 -17.58 10.15
CA LEU A 249 0.99 -18.69 9.70
C LEU A 249 1.80 -19.87 9.17
N VAL A 250 2.98 -19.62 8.62
CA VAL A 250 3.88 -20.61 8.05
C VAL A 250 5.22 -20.51 8.77
N THR A 251 5.59 -21.55 9.49
CA THR A 251 6.89 -21.64 10.20
C THR A 251 7.97 -22.17 9.28
N ASP A 252 9.23 -21.96 9.63
CA ASP A 252 10.37 -22.50 8.87
C ASP A 252 10.39 -24.05 8.89
N GLU A 253 9.92 -24.67 9.98
CA GLU A 253 9.72 -26.12 10.04
C GLU A 253 8.72 -26.59 8.98
N LEU A 254 7.64 -25.83 8.76
CA LEU A 254 6.66 -26.14 7.73
C LEU A 254 7.23 -25.90 6.33
N VAL A 255 8.00 -24.82 6.13
CA VAL A 255 8.70 -24.52 4.86
C VAL A 255 9.65 -25.66 4.48
N ALA A 256 10.41 -26.20 5.43
CA ALA A 256 11.33 -27.34 5.20
C ALA A 256 10.64 -28.61 4.68
N ARG A 257 9.32 -28.73 4.90
CA ARG A 257 8.49 -29.85 4.46
C ARG A 257 7.73 -29.59 3.16
N MET A 258 7.78 -28.38 2.64
CA MET A 258 7.15 -28.00 1.37
C MET A 258 7.85 -28.65 0.17
N LYS A 259 7.21 -28.55 -0.99
CA LYS A 259 7.82 -28.97 -2.25
C LYS A 259 9.09 -28.12 -2.53
N ALA A 260 10.23 -28.75 -2.77
CA ALA A 260 11.47 -28.04 -3.09
C ALA A 260 11.27 -27.10 -4.29
N GLY A 261 11.73 -25.86 -4.16
CA GLY A 261 11.55 -24.81 -5.15
C GLY A 261 10.13 -24.21 -5.20
N ALA A 262 9.26 -24.53 -4.24
CA ALA A 262 8.01 -23.80 -4.05
C ALA A 262 8.29 -22.32 -3.74
N VAL A 263 7.34 -21.46 -4.07
CA VAL A 263 7.48 -20.01 -3.95
C VAL A 263 6.53 -19.49 -2.86
N LEU A 264 7.04 -18.60 -2.01
CA LEU A 264 6.26 -17.89 -1.00
C LEU A 264 6.33 -16.38 -1.29
N VAL A 265 5.19 -15.76 -1.57
CA VAL A 265 5.07 -14.30 -1.77
C VAL A 265 4.38 -13.69 -0.56
N ASP A 266 5.06 -12.81 0.17
CA ASP A 266 4.49 -12.15 1.35
C ASP A 266 4.12 -10.70 1.05
N ILE A 267 2.83 -10.46 0.81
CA ILE A 267 2.30 -9.10 0.62
C ILE A 267 2.27 -8.31 1.95
N SER A 268 2.27 -9.02 3.07
CA SER A 268 2.11 -8.44 4.42
C SER A 268 3.46 -8.07 5.06
N VAL A 269 4.55 -8.12 4.32
CA VAL A 269 5.92 -7.93 4.83
C VAL A 269 6.09 -6.62 5.61
N ASP A 270 5.50 -5.53 5.14
CA ASP A 270 5.55 -4.21 5.80
C ASP A 270 4.90 -4.20 7.20
N GLN A 271 4.11 -5.23 7.50
CA GLN A 271 3.44 -5.42 8.80
C GLN A 271 3.96 -6.65 9.54
N GLY A 272 5.19 -7.05 9.27
CA GLY A 272 5.87 -8.15 9.93
C GLY A 272 5.70 -9.51 9.29
N GLY A 273 4.91 -9.60 8.21
CA GLY A 273 4.77 -10.79 7.38
C GLY A 273 3.97 -11.96 7.97
N CYS A 274 3.53 -12.85 7.08
CA CYS A 274 2.78 -14.07 7.45
C CYS A 274 3.69 -15.30 7.63
N PHE A 275 4.96 -15.22 7.25
CA PHE A 275 5.91 -16.34 7.31
C PHE A 275 7.00 -16.02 8.33
N GLU A 276 7.51 -17.04 9.02
CA GLU A 276 8.47 -16.87 10.12
C GLU A 276 9.75 -16.15 9.69
N SER A 277 10.35 -16.58 8.58
CA SER A 277 11.56 -15.98 8.00
C SER A 277 11.28 -14.81 7.05
N THR A 278 10.07 -14.22 7.06
CA THR A 278 9.80 -13.02 6.27
C THR A 278 10.72 -11.88 6.70
N ARG A 279 11.37 -11.27 5.71
CA ARG A 279 12.12 -10.03 5.84
C ARG A 279 11.93 -9.15 4.60
N PRO A 280 11.88 -7.82 4.75
CA PRO A 280 11.75 -6.92 3.60
C PRO A 280 12.91 -7.09 2.61
N THR A 281 12.56 -7.13 1.32
CA THR A 281 13.48 -7.09 0.19
C THR A 281 13.16 -5.89 -0.70
N THR A 282 14.00 -5.65 -1.71
CA THR A 282 13.85 -4.54 -2.65
C THR A 282 13.54 -5.06 -4.06
N HIS A 283 13.10 -4.19 -4.95
CA HIS A 283 12.88 -4.57 -6.36
C HIS A 283 14.17 -4.97 -7.09
N SER A 284 15.32 -4.49 -6.65
CA SER A 284 16.65 -4.83 -7.21
C SER A 284 17.21 -6.16 -6.70
N ASP A 285 16.77 -6.61 -5.51
CA ASP A 285 17.13 -7.91 -4.92
C ASP A 285 15.88 -8.52 -4.26
N PRO A 286 14.94 -9.06 -5.10
CA PRO A 286 13.58 -9.32 -4.64
C PRO A 286 13.39 -10.64 -3.89
N THR A 287 14.34 -11.59 -4.02
CA THR A 287 14.14 -12.96 -3.55
C THR A 287 15.28 -13.47 -2.68
N TYR A 288 14.98 -14.44 -1.83
CA TYR A 288 15.98 -15.21 -1.06
C TYR A 288 15.46 -16.62 -0.79
N GLN A 289 16.40 -17.52 -0.46
CA GLN A 289 16.09 -18.92 -0.18
C GLN A 289 15.90 -19.16 1.32
N VAL A 290 14.86 -19.95 1.67
CA VAL A 290 14.65 -20.51 3.00
C VAL A 290 14.26 -21.97 2.85
N GLU A 291 14.99 -22.87 3.48
CA GLU A 291 14.71 -24.33 3.51
C GLU A 291 14.40 -24.94 2.12
N GLY A 292 15.06 -24.44 1.06
CA GLY A 292 14.86 -24.93 -0.31
C GLY A 292 13.63 -24.36 -1.03
N CYS A 293 12.92 -23.42 -0.44
CA CYS A 293 11.86 -22.64 -1.04
C CYS A 293 12.32 -21.20 -1.36
N LEU A 294 11.71 -20.56 -2.33
CA LEU A 294 12.03 -19.21 -2.75
C LEU A 294 11.02 -18.21 -2.14
N PHE A 295 11.53 -17.22 -1.41
CA PHE A 295 10.74 -16.15 -0.82
C PHE A 295 10.84 -14.89 -1.66
N TYR A 296 9.70 -14.26 -1.94
CA TYR A 296 9.56 -12.93 -2.53
C TYR A 296 8.82 -12.04 -1.53
N CYS A 297 9.54 -11.10 -0.93
CA CYS A 297 9.04 -10.27 0.17
C CYS A 297 9.35 -8.78 -0.09
N VAL A 298 9.14 -8.32 -1.32
CA VAL A 298 9.42 -6.94 -1.70
C VAL A 298 8.46 -5.99 -0.98
N ALA A 299 9.04 -5.12 -0.17
CA ALA A 299 8.31 -3.99 0.40
C ALA A 299 7.87 -3.05 -0.72
N ASN A 300 6.67 -2.48 -0.62
CA ASN A 300 6.14 -1.57 -1.64
C ASN A 300 5.99 -2.20 -3.04
N MET A 301 5.46 -3.42 -3.12
CA MET A 301 5.15 -4.08 -4.41
C MET A 301 4.46 -3.14 -5.44
N PRO A 302 3.48 -2.29 -5.06
CA PRO A 302 2.82 -1.38 -5.99
C PRO A 302 3.76 -0.37 -6.68
N GLY A 303 4.92 -0.09 -6.12
CA GLY A 303 5.95 0.78 -6.72
C GLY A 303 6.51 0.27 -8.05
N ALA A 304 6.46 -1.05 -8.28
CA ALA A 304 6.93 -1.65 -9.54
C ALA A 304 6.01 -1.39 -10.74
N VAL A 305 4.77 -0.96 -10.52
CA VAL A 305 3.80 -0.63 -11.57
C VAL A 305 3.26 0.79 -11.35
N PRO A 306 4.15 1.80 -11.40
CA PRO A 306 3.83 3.15 -10.95
C PRO A 306 2.71 3.80 -11.74
N HIS A 307 2.61 3.57 -13.05
CA HIS A 307 1.51 4.08 -13.87
C HIS A 307 0.15 3.62 -13.31
N THR A 308 -0.05 2.31 -13.15
CA THR A 308 -1.32 1.77 -12.61
C THR A 308 -1.57 2.26 -11.18
N SER A 309 -0.53 2.25 -10.35
CA SER A 309 -0.62 2.60 -8.94
C SER A 309 -0.93 4.08 -8.73
N THR A 310 -0.37 4.98 -9.53
CA THR A 310 -0.66 6.42 -9.51
C THR A 310 -2.14 6.67 -9.80
N TYR A 311 -2.66 6.15 -10.90
CA TYR A 311 -4.08 6.33 -11.24
C TYR A 311 -5.01 5.70 -10.19
N ALA A 312 -4.70 4.49 -9.72
CA ALA A 312 -5.50 3.82 -8.70
C ALA A 312 -5.54 4.60 -7.37
N LEU A 313 -4.40 5.16 -6.94
CA LEU A 313 -4.30 5.94 -5.72
C LEU A 313 -5.02 7.29 -5.87
N THR A 314 -4.70 8.02 -6.93
CA THR A 314 -5.21 9.40 -7.11
C THR A 314 -6.73 9.42 -7.30
N ASN A 315 -7.33 8.41 -7.91
CA ASN A 315 -8.78 8.28 -8.02
C ASN A 315 -9.50 8.29 -6.67
N VAL A 316 -8.87 7.78 -5.61
CA VAL A 316 -9.50 7.72 -4.28
C VAL A 316 -9.03 8.84 -3.36
N THR A 317 -7.82 9.39 -3.55
CA THR A 317 -7.30 10.48 -2.71
C THR A 317 -7.81 11.85 -3.15
N LEU A 318 -8.08 12.04 -4.45
CA LEU A 318 -8.51 13.32 -5.02
C LEU A 318 -9.77 13.91 -4.35
N PRO A 319 -10.86 13.18 -4.08
CA PRO A 319 -12.03 13.75 -3.41
C PRO A 319 -11.70 14.35 -2.02
N TYR A 320 -10.80 13.71 -1.28
CA TYR A 320 -10.34 14.21 0.03
C TYR A 320 -9.43 15.42 -0.12
N ALA A 321 -8.53 15.41 -1.10
CA ALA A 321 -7.65 16.55 -1.41
C ALA A 321 -8.47 17.80 -1.80
N ILE A 322 -9.50 17.62 -2.64
CA ILE A 322 -10.43 18.70 -3.01
C ILE A 322 -11.18 19.20 -1.77
N ALA A 323 -11.73 18.30 -0.94
CA ALA A 323 -12.44 18.70 0.27
C ALA A 323 -11.55 19.53 1.21
N ILE A 324 -10.30 19.12 1.41
CA ILE A 324 -9.32 19.87 2.21
C ILE A 324 -9.03 21.22 1.55
N ALA A 325 -8.84 21.25 0.23
CA ALA A 325 -8.50 22.46 -0.50
C ALA A 325 -9.65 23.50 -0.52
N ASP A 326 -10.90 23.06 -0.68
CA ASP A 326 -12.08 23.91 -0.79
C ASP A 326 -12.43 24.61 0.52
N VAL A 327 -12.47 23.85 1.62
CA VAL A 327 -13.03 24.36 2.89
C VAL A 327 -11.99 24.43 4.02
N GLY A 328 -10.75 24.00 3.78
CA GLY A 328 -9.73 23.84 4.81
C GLY A 328 -9.89 22.58 5.64
N LEU A 329 -8.77 22.09 6.23
CA LEU A 329 -8.74 20.81 6.93
C LEU A 329 -9.74 20.75 8.10
N ALA A 330 -9.85 21.81 8.92
CA ALA A 330 -10.72 21.82 10.09
C ALA A 330 -12.20 21.60 9.72
N ALA A 331 -12.68 22.26 8.66
CA ALA A 331 -14.05 22.07 8.17
C ALA A 331 -14.21 20.70 7.48
N ALA A 332 -13.22 20.26 6.71
CA ALA A 332 -13.26 18.97 6.02
C ALA A 332 -13.37 17.80 7.01
N VAL A 333 -12.56 17.76 8.08
CA VAL A 333 -12.64 16.69 9.10
C VAL A 333 -13.89 16.76 9.96
N THR A 334 -14.47 17.94 10.11
CA THR A 334 -15.78 18.10 10.79
C THR A 334 -16.90 17.48 9.97
N ALA A 335 -16.83 17.65 8.65
CA ALA A 335 -17.81 17.10 7.71
C ALA A 335 -17.63 15.60 7.45
N ASP A 336 -16.39 15.09 7.51
CA ASP A 336 -16.07 13.68 7.26
C ASP A 336 -15.28 13.06 8.43
N PRO A 337 -15.98 12.30 9.32
CA PRO A 337 -15.34 11.59 10.41
C PRO A 337 -14.27 10.57 9.98
N ALA A 338 -14.36 10.02 8.75
CA ALA A 338 -13.35 9.11 8.23
C ALA A 338 -12.04 9.84 7.97
N LEU A 339 -12.10 11.06 7.38
CA LEU A 339 -10.94 11.91 7.19
C LEU A 339 -10.33 12.36 8.52
N ALA A 340 -11.14 12.61 9.55
CA ALA A 340 -10.66 12.97 10.89
C ALA A 340 -9.72 11.89 11.46
N LEU A 341 -10.01 10.61 11.23
CA LEU A 341 -9.12 9.50 11.61
C LEU A 341 -7.81 9.47 10.82
N GLY A 342 -7.77 10.15 9.67
CA GLY A 342 -6.56 10.35 8.86
C GLY A 342 -5.54 11.28 9.51
N VAL A 343 -5.97 12.21 10.38
CA VAL A 343 -5.09 13.20 10.98
C VAL A 343 -4.21 12.53 12.05
N ASN A 344 -2.89 12.59 11.87
CA ASN A 344 -1.93 11.95 12.77
C ASN A 344 -1.17 12.96 13.65
N THR A 345 -0.79 14.11 13.09
CA THR A 345 -0.13 15.20 13.83
C THR A 345 -0.74 16.56 13.48
N VAL A 346 -0.80 17.48 14.45
CA VAL A 346 -1.26 18.86 14.26
C VAL A 346 -0.39 19.78 15.12
N ALA A 347 0.19 20.82 14.53
CA ALA A 347 0.88 21.90 15.22
C ALA A 347 1.98 21.47 16.20
N GLY A 348 2.56 20.29 16.00
CA GLY A 348 3.60 19.72 16.88
C GLY A 348 3.09 18.70 17.90
N GLU A 349 1.81 18.37 17.87
CA GLU A 349 1.18 17.38 18.75
C GLU A 349 0.78 16.12 17.99
N VAL A 350 0.81 14.95 18.66
CA VAL A 350 0.30 13.68 18.13
C VAL A 350 -1.18 13.55 18.48
N VAL A 351 -2.04 13.38 17.47
CA VAL A 351 -3.47 13.24 17.68
C VAL A 351 -3.99 11.81 17.40
N TYR A 352 -3.16 10.94 16.84
CA TYR A 352 -3.48 9.56 16.54
C TYR A 352 -2.85 8.61 17.56
N ALA A 353 -3.69 7.99 18.41
CA ALA A 353 -3.25 7.20 19.56
C ALA A 353 -2.26 6.07 19.22
N PRO A 354 -2.44 5.27 18.13
CA PRO A 354 -1.49 4.21 17.82
C PRO A 354 -0.06 4.70 17.55
N VAL A 355 0.11 5.90 16.98
CA VAL A 355 1.44 6.52 16.80
C VAL A 355 2.02 6.94 18.14
N ALA A 356 1.23 7.54 19.00
CA ALA A 356 1.68 7.93 20.35
C ALA A 356 2.11 6.70 21.17
N GLU A 357 1.32 5.63 21.16
CA GLU A 357 1.62 4.37 21.85
C GLU A 357 2.93 3.75 21.33
N ALA A 358 3.13 3.70 20.01
CA ALA A 358 4.34 3.12 19.41
C ALA A 358 5.62 3.82 19.82
N HIS A 359 5.54 5.14 20.11
CA HIS A 359 6.70 5.97 20.44
C HIS A 359 6.77 6.45 21.90
N GLY A 360 5.82 6.04 22.74
CA GLY A 360 5.76 6.49 24.14
C GLY A 360 5.46 7.99 24.28
N LEU A 361 4.67 8.54 23.35
CA LEU A 361 4.24 9.94 23.33
C LEU A 361 2.83 10.10 23.93
N VAL A 362 2.43 11.33 24.20
CA VAL A 362 1.07 11.65 24.68
C VAL A 362 0.19 11.96 23.48
N THR A 363 -1.03 11.43 23.50
CA THR A 363 -2.05 11.76 22.49
C THR A 363 -2.85 12.97 22.96
N VAL A 364 -3.01 13.97 22.10
CA VAL A 364 -3.88 15.12 22.31
C VAL A 364 -5.17 14.92 21.46
N PRO A 365 -6.37 15.19 22.03
CA PRO A 365 -7.60 15.12 21.22
C PRO A 365 -7.58 16.09 20.04
N LEU A 366 -7.94 15.62 18.85
CA LEU A 366 -7.92 16.42 17.63
C LEU A 366 -8.67 17.75 17.77
N GLY A 367 -9.84 17.74 18.43
CA GLY A 367 -10.67 18.94 18.63
C GLY A 367 -10.05 20.01 19.56
N GLU A 368 -8.94 19.71 20.25
CA GLU A 368 -8.25 20.69 21.09
C GLU A 368 -7.17 21.47 20.33
N VAL A 369 -6.69 20.91 19.22
CA VAL A 369 -5.55 21.46 18.46
C VAL A 369 -5.90 21.87 17.03
N LEU A 370 -7.01 21.38 16.50
CA LEU A 370 -7.52 21.75 15.18
C LEU A 370 -8.76 22.64 15.36
N ALA A 371 -8.54 23.93 15.56
CA ALA A 371 -9.58 24.95 15.75
C ALA A 371 -9.83 25.75 14.44
#